data_087fd10f47307984a3412d3d7ce988a5
#
_entry.id   087fd10f47307984a3412d3d7ce988a5
#
_cell.length_a   1.000
_cell.length_b   1.000
_cell.length_c   1.000
_cell.angle_alpha   90.00
_cell.angle_beta   90.00
_cell.angle_gamma   90.00
#
_symmetry.space_group_name_H-M   'P 1'
#
loop_
_entity.id
_entity.type
_entity.pdbx_description
1 polymer ?
#
loop_
_entity_poly.entity_id
_entity_poly.type
_entity_poly.pdbx_seq_one_letter_code
_entity_poly.pdbx_strand_id
1 'polypeptide(L)'
;MKKDNKNSFAETVKKYKLPIICISALVAVLVAIAVINSISTAYLRPYEKKYNIKYPRHIAEEFCDAYGQNSEVTGMLTFSDTDEKLFVTSDIYQSGNHFDSGSAIDDDKQIKSIGLEKSATDIEALYSSEKGYKSSNQKVTLTDIYGKSKNYQVVAAYYTNKNANDDNGYVFPYYTHGDLTEDSFNNYEDRVYSRSLYHSSFDMSYTDKYLSINIDTDFMKNFKFVILCVEVDGDIKPYTDITKNKKVHYPQVWYDKNDKHNPYWLAEQWQPDVYTDKKHKTTEKM
;
A
#
# COMPACT_ATOMS: atom_id res chain seq x y z
N MET A 1 80.51 0.45 -19.20
CA MET A 1 79.12 0.83 -19.59
C MET A 1 78.12 -0.02 -18.85
N LYS A 2 77.71 0.32 -17.62
CA LYS A 2 76.62 -0.37 -16.89
C LYS A 2 76.02 0.51 -15.76
N LYS A 3 76.02 1.85 -15.91
CA LYS A 3 75.50 2.76 -14.86
C LYS A 3 74.21 3.52 -15.28
N ASP A 4 73.79 3.55 -16.55
CA ASP A 4 72.72 4.41 -17.01
C ASP A 4 71.30 3.81 -16.90
N ASN A 5 71.17 2.49 -16.71
CA ASN A 5 69.86 1.84 -16.69
C ASN A 5 69.11 1.89 -15.35
N LYS A 6 69.80 2.17 -14.24
CA LYS A 6 69.17 2.28 -12.90
C LYS A 6 68.47 3.63 -12.68
N ASN A 7 69.03 4.72 -13.28
CA ASN A 7 68.44 6.04 -13.12
C ASN A 7 67.16 6.19 -13.96
N SER A 8 67.12 5.61 -15.14
CA SER A 8 65.93 5.66 -16.03
C SER A 8 64.71 4.95 -15.40
N PHE A 9 64.91 3.81 -14.74
CA PHE A 9 63.83 3.10 -14.09
C PHE A 9 63.32 3.85 -12.84
N ALA A 10 64.20 4.45 -12.05
CA ALA A 10 63.84 5.24 -10.88
C ALA A 10 63.06 6.52 -11.25
N GLU A 11 63.41 7.17 -12.34
CA GLU A 11 62.70 8.36 -12.86
C GLU A 11 61.37 7.99 -13.45
N THR A 12 61.24 6.87 -14.16
CA THR A 12 59.97 6.31 -14.66
C THR A 12 59.02 5.95 -13.51
N VAL A 13 59.52 5.29 -12.46
CA VAL A 13 58.72 4.97 -11.25
C VAL A 13 58.26 6.25 -10.56
N LYS A 14 59.10 7.28 -10.48
CA LYS A 14 58.75 8.56 -9.87
C LYS A 14 57.64 9.28 -10.68
N LYS A 15 57.71 9.24 -12.01
CA LYS A 15 56.74 9.86 -12.91
C LYS A 15 55.36 9.20 -12.84
N TYR A 16 55.32 7.90 -12.67
CA TYR A 16 54.05 7.12 -12.63
C TYR A 16 53.60 6.79 -11.20
N LYS A 17 54.31 7.24 -10.16
CA LYS A 17 53.95 6.96 -8.76
C LYS A 17 52.56 7.43 -8.39
N LEU A 18 52.18 8.65 -8.79
CA LEU A 18 50.86 9.24 -8.51
C LEU A 18 49.75 8.49 -9.22
N PRO A 19 49.80 8.25 -10.56
CA PRO A 19 48.75 7.42 -11.21
C PRO A 19 48.65 5.99 -10.69
N ILE A 20 49.76 5.36 -10.31
CA ILE A 20 49.74 4.01 -9.73
C ILE A 20 49.00 4.02 -8.37
N ILE A 21 49.28 5.01 -7.52
CA ILE A 21 48.57 5.17 -6.24
C ILE A 21 47.08 5.41 -6.47
N CYS A 22 46.71 6.26 -7.42
CA CYS A 22 45.29 6.51 -7.72
C CYS A 22 44.59 5.26 -8.24
N ILE A 23 45.19 4.50 -9.14
CA ILE A 23 44.63 3.25 -9.67
C ILE A 23 44.54 2.18 -8.54
N SER A 24 45.56 2.03 -7.70
CA SER A 24 45.49 1.06 -6.60
C SER A 24 44.44 1.44 -5.56
N ALA A 25 44.27 2.73 -5.26
CA ALA A 25 43.18 3.19 -4.40
C ALA A 25 41.79 2.92 -5.01
N LEU A 26 41.60 3.17 -6.31
CA LEU A 26 40.37 2.86 -7.01
C LEU A 26 40.05 1.36 -6.97
N VAL A 27 41.02 0.52 -7.27
CA VAL A 27 40.88 -0.94 -7.19
C VAL A 27 40.52 -1.39 -5.79
N ALA A 28 41.17 -0.84 -4.75
CA ALA A 28 40.85 -1.17 -3.36
C ALA A 28 39.41 -0.79 -2.99
N VAL A 29 38.93 0.38 -3.44
CA VAL A 29 37.54 0.79 -3.25
C VAL A 29 36.55 -0.15 -3.97
N LEU A 30 36.84 -0.53 -5.21
CA LEU A 30 35.99 -1.47 -5.96
C LEU A 30 35.95 -2.85 -5.31
N VAL A 31 37.09 -3.34 -4.80
CA VAL A 31 37.13 -4.61 -4.05
C VAL A 31 36.35 -4.51 -2.74
N ALA A 32 36.49 -3.39 -2.00
CA ALA A 32 35.72 -3.17 -0.79
C ALA A 32 34.22 -3.15 -1.04
N ILE A 33 33.78 -2.46 -2.10
CA ILE A 33 32.36 -2.46 -2.53
C ILE A 33 31.89 -3.88 -2.88
N ALA A 34 32.67 -4.64 -3.63
CA ALA A 34 32.32 -6.02 -4.00
C ALA A 34 32.20 -6.95 -2.77
N VAL A 35 33.10 -6.80 -1.80
CA VAL A 35 33.07 -7.57 -0.53
C VAL A 35 31.84 -7.18 0.30
N ILE A 36 31.58 -5.89 0.46
CA ILE A 36 30.40 -5.39 1.20
C ILE A 36 29.12 -5.92 0.54
N ASN A 37 29.01 -5.81 -0.78
CA ASN A 37 27.85 -6.35 -1.51
C ASN A 37 27.69 -7.87 -1.34
N SER A 38 28.79 -8.63 -1.36
CA SER A 38 28.77 -10.08 -1.16
C SER A 38 28.32 -10.47 0.25
N ILE A 39 28.76 -9.73 1.26
CA ILE A 39 28.35 -9.95 2.66
C ILE A 39 26.89 -9.56 2.86
N SER A 40 26.46 -8.40 2.35
CA SER A 40 25.12 -7.87 2.52
C SER A 40 24.03 -8.71 1.83
N THR A 41 24.39 -9.54 0.85
CA THR A 41 23.46 -10.45 0.15
C THR A 41 23.64 -11.92 0.51
N ALA A 42 24.58 -12.25 1.43
CA ALA A 42 24.87 -13.63 1.78
C ALA A 42 23.67 -14.40 2.37
N TYR A 43 22.76 -13.70 3.08
CA TYR A 43 21.54 -14.27 3.65
C TYR A 43 20.55 -14.75 2.57
N LEU A 44 20.64 -14.26 1.33
CA LEU A 44 19.77 -14.67 0.24
C LEU A 44 20.09 -16.08 -0.33
N ARG A 45 21.32 -16.54 -0.18
CA ARG A 45 21.76 -17.82 -0.77
C ARG A 45 20.92 -19.04 -0.38
N PRO A 46 20.50 -19.22 0.89
CA PRO A 46 19.62 -20.32 1.26
C PRO A 46 18.27 -20.26 0.52
N TYR A 47 17.69 -19.07 0.41
CA TYR A 47 16.40 -18.84 -0.27
C TYR A 47 16.53 -19.02 -1.78
N GLU A 48 17.60 -18.48 -2.41
CA GLU A 48 17.89 -18.69 -3.84
C GLU A 48 18.02 -20.18 -4.18
N LYS A 49 18.67 -20.94 -3.29
CA LYS A 49 18.79 -22.40 -3.46
C LYS A 49 17.45 -23.13 -3.25
N LYS A 50 16.66 -22.70 -2.26
CA LYS A 50 15.36 -23.31 -1.92
C LYS A 50 14.34 -23.13 -3.05
N TYR A 51 14.26 -21.94 -3.60
CA TYR A 51 13.22 -21.56 -4.58
C TYR A 51 13.71 -21.53 -6.02
N ASN A 52 15.02 -21.66 -6.24
CA ASN A 52 15.67 -21.62 -7.56
C ASN A 52 15.38 -20.33 -8.35
N ILE A 53 15.33 -19.19 -7.66
CA ILE A 53 15.11 -17.86 -8.24
C ILE A 53 16.20 -16.88 -7.78
N LYS A 54 16.29 -15.73 -8.47
CA LYS A 54 17.11 -14.59 -8.06
C LYS A 54 16.27 -13.59 -7.29
N TYR A 55 16.82 -13.09 -6.21
CA TYR A 55 16.17 -12.09 -5.36
C TYR A 55 16.60 -10.67 -5.73
N PRO A 56 15.71 -9.67 -5.55
CA PRO A 56 16.11 -8.27 -5.56
C PRO A 56 17.21 -8.01 -4.51
N ARG A 57 18.16 -7.14 -4.84
CA ARG A 57 19.15 -6.72 -3.85
C ARG A 57 18.46 -6.00 -2.70
N HIS A 58 18.90 -6.30 -1.47
CA HIS A 58 18.38 -5.66 -0.25
C HIS A 58 16.90 -5.95 0.07
N ILE A 59 16.31 -7.00 -0.52
CA ILE A 59 15.00 -7.47 -0.07
C ILE A 59 15.06 -7.80 1.43
N ALA A 60 14.08 -7.36 2.22
CA ALA A 60 14.05 -7.68 3.64
C ALA A 60 13.82 -9.18 3.87
N GLU A 61 14.52 -9.77 4.85
CA GLU A 61 14.53 -11.22 5.07
C GLU A 61 13.12 -11.79 5.28
N GLU A 62 12.23 -11.03 5.92
CA GLU A 62 10.84 -11.43 6.16
C GLU A 62 10.01 -11.64 4.88
N PHE A 63 10.45 -11.10 3.75
CA PHE A 63 9.82 -11.29 2.45
C PHE A 63 10.39 -12.46 1.66
N CYS A 64 11.56 -13.02 2.06
CA CYS A 64 12.26 -14.00 1.22
C CYS A 64 11.45 -15.27 0.93
N ASP A 65 10.72 -15.80 1.92
CA ASP A 65 9.88 -16.99 1.69
C ASP A 65 8.66 -16.68 0.81
N ALA A 66 7.97 -15.57 1.04
CA ALA A 66 6.81 -15.15 0.24
C ALA A 66 7.21 -14.82 -1.20
N TYR A 67 8.28 -14.04 -1.39
CA TYR A 67 8.83 -13.72 -2.71
C TYR A 67 9.33 -14.97 -3.45
N GLY A 68 9.90 -15.92 -2.72
CA GLY A 68 10.34 -17.20 -3.27
C GLY A 68 9.20 -18.06 -3.81
N GLN A 69 8.03 -17.99 -3.19
CA GLN A 69 6.81 -18.66 -3.65
C GLN A 69 6.12 -17.90 -4.77
N ASN A 70 6.14 -16.57 -4.72
CA ASN A 70 5.55 -15.71 -5.74
C ASN A 70 6.39 -14.42 -5.88
N SER A 71 7.14 -14.30 -6.97
CA SER A 71 8.00 -13.14 -7.27
C SER A 71 7.23 -11.83 -7.53
N GLU A 72 5.91 -11.88 -7.66
CA GLU A 72 5.05 -10.70 -7.78
C GLU A 72 4.72 -10.05 -6.42
N VAL A 73 5.17 -10.63 -5.31
CA VAL A 73 5.04 -10.01 -3.99
C VAL A 73 5.84 -8.72 -3.95
N THR A 74 5.16 -7.62 -3.67
CA THR A 74 5.74 -6.26 -3.62
C THR A 74 5.59 -5.61 -2.26
N GLY A 75 4.70 -6.11 -1.40
CA GLY A 75 4.45 -5.54 -0.09
C GLY A 75 3.80 -6.50 0.89
N MET A 76 3.63 -6.02 2.10
CA MET A 76 2.98 -6.71 3.20
C MET A 76 2.13 -5.73 3.98
N LEU A 77 0.88 -6.11 4.22
CA LEU A 77 -0.05 -5.38 5.06
C LEU A 77 -0.13 -6.06 6.43
N THR A 78 -0.06 -5.27 7.49
CA THR A 78 -0.25 -5.75 8.87
C THR A 78 -1.21 -4.84 9.62
N PHE A 79 -2.09 -5.44 10.42
CA PHE A 79 -2.97 -4.75 11.34
C PHE A 79 -2.43 -4.92 12.76
N SER A 80 -2.34 -3.85 13.53
CA SER A 80 -1.75 -3.92 14.88
C SER A 80 -2.55 -4.78 15.87
N ASP A 81 -3.78 -5.14 15.50
CA ASP A 81 -4.70 -5.92 16.32
C ASP A 81 -4.70 -7.42 15.97
N THR A 82 -3.91 -7.81 14.97
CA THR A 82 -3.74 -9.21 14.55
C THR A 82 -2.26 -9.53 14.36
N ASP A 83 -1.89 -10.80 14.49
CA ASP A 83 -0.53 -11.27 14.19
C ASP A 83 -0.37 -11.65 12.71
N GLU A 84 -1.40 -11.39 11.89
CA GLU A 84 -1.46 -11.83 10.50
C GLU A 84 -0.61 -10.91 9.61
N LYS A 85 0.23 -11.54 8.76
CA LYS A 85 1.02 -10.89 7.72
C LYS A 85 0.40 -11.17 6.36
N LEU A 86 -0.21 -10.17 5.76
CA LEU A 86 -0.89 -10.27 4.48
C LEU A 86 0.03 -9.79 3.36
N PHE A 87 0.70 -10.71 2.69
CA PHE A 87 1.54 -10.37 1.55
C PHE A 87 0.67 -9.94 0.36
N VAL A 88 1.08 -8.87 -0.31
CA VAL A 88 0.36 -8.21 -1.40
C VAL A 88 1.19 -8.28 -2.68
N THR A 89 0.56 -8.67 -3.78
CA THR A 89 1.18 -8.78 -5.09
C THR A 89 0.85 -7.58 -5.99
N SER A 90 1.67 -7.34 -6.99
CA SER A 90 1.38 -6.37 -8.06
C SER A 90 0.42 -6.92 -9.12
N ASP A 91 0.25 -8.23 -9.21
CA ASP A 91 -0.55 -8.87 -10.24
C ASP A 91 -2.02 -8.99 -9.83
N ILE A 92 -2.86 -8.19 -10.47
CA ILE A 92 -4.32 -8.17 -10.27
C ILE A 92 -5.04 -9.40 -10.87
N TYR A 93 -4.35 -10.20 -11.69
CA TYR A 93 -4.93 -11.39 -12.34
C TYR A 93 -4.68 -12.68 -11.57
N GLN A 94 -3.83 -12.63 -10.55
CA GLN A 94 -3.63 -13.78 -9.66
C GLN A 94 -4.66 -13.76 -8.52
N SER A 95 -5.03 -14.96 -8.06
CA SER A 95 -5.74 -15.12 -6.80
C SER A 95 -4.83 -14.69 -5.65
N GLY A 96 -5.37 -14.09 -4.63
CA GLY A 96 -4.64 -13.62 -3.46
C GLY A 96 -4.79 -12.13 -3.20
N ASN A 97 -4.08 -11.66 -2.20
CA ASN A 97 -4.06 -10.25 -1.87
C ASN A 97 -3.25 -9.48 -2.92
N HIS A 98 -3.81 -8.41 -3.45
CA HIS A 98 -3.19 -7.67 -4.56
C HIS A 98 -3.51 -6.17 -4.48
N PHE A 99 -2.66 -5.35 -5.13
CA PHE A 99 -3.03 -3.97 -5.42
C PHE A 99 -4.11 -3.94 -6.51
N ASP A 100 -5.18 -3.18 -6.28
CA ASP A 100 -6.19 -2.95 -7.29
C ASP A 100 -5.60 -2.21 -8.51
N SER A 101 -6.25 -2.33 -9.64
CA SER A 101 -5.80 -1.75 -10.91
C SER A 101 -5.37 -0.29 -10.76
N GLY A 102 -4.16 0.00 -11.19
CA GLY A 102 -3.58 1.32 -11.15
C GLY A 102 -3.02 1.76 -9.80
N SER A 103 -2.92 0.88 -8.79
CA SER A 103 -2.24 1.15 -7.51
C SER A 103 -0.97 0.31 -7.38
N ALA A 104 0.05 0.85 -6.71
CA ALA A 104 1.28 0.17 -6.33
C ALA A 104 1.82 0.73 -5.01
N ILE A 105 2.77 0.01 -4.38
CA ILE A 105 3.27 0.40 -3.06
C ILE A 105 4.01 1.76 -3.07
N ASP A 106 4.80 2.01 -4.09
CA ASP A 106 5.60 3.26 -4.30
C ASP A 106 4.82 4.33 -5.06
N ASP A 107 3.58 4.04 -5.42
CA ASP A 107 2.73 5.00 -6.09
C ASP A 107 2.41 6.19 -5.16
N ASP A 108 2.52 7.40 -5.68
CA ASP A 108 2.19 8.63 -4.95
C ASP A 108 0.71 9.05 -5.16
N LYS A 109 -0.17 8.10 -5.42
CA LYS A 109 -1.60 8.33 -5.57
C LYS A 109 -2.23 8.84 -4.28
N GLN A 110 -3.27 9.67 -4.46
CA GLN A 110 -4.11 10.14 -3.37
C GLN A 110 -4.80 8.97 -2.64
N ILE A 111 -5.36 8.01 -3.39
CA ILE A 111 -5.97 6.82 -2.83
C ILE A 111 -5.31 5.59 -3.44
N LYS A 112 -4.55 4.85 -2.62
CA LYS A 112 -4.10 3.50 -2.96
C LYS A 112 -5.18 2.49 -2.64
N SER A 113 -5.24 1.39 -3.37
CA SER A 113 -6.23 0.36 -3.11
C SER A 113 -5.62 -1.03 -3.12
N ILE A 114 -5.99 -1.84 -2.13
CA ILE A 114 -5.56 -3.22 -1.96
C ILE A 114 -6.80 -4.11 -1.83
N GLY A 115 -6.89 -5.10 -2.69
CA GLY A 115 -7.85 -6.18 -2.58
C GLY A 115 -7.32 -7.30 -1.69
N LEU A 116 -8.08 -7.71 -0.68
CA LEU A 116 -7.79 -8.85 0.17
C LEU A 116 -8.79 -9.97 -0.09
N GLU A 117 -8.29 -11.19 -0.04
CA GLU A 117 -9.15 -12.37 -0.08
C GLU A 117 -9.97 -12.51 1.22
N LYS A 118 -10.98 -13.38 1.15
CA LYS A 118 -11.91 -13.68 2.24
C LYS A 118 -11.25 -14.21 3.53
N SER A 119 -10.00 -14.64 3.49
CA SER A 119 -9.24 -15.07 4.68
C SER A 119 -9.09 -13.98 5.74
N ALA A 120 -9.29 -12.71 5.40
CA ALA A 120 -9.23 -11.57 6.31
C ALA A 120 -10.52 -11.36 7.16
N THR A 121 -11.25 -12.43 7.50
CA THR A 121 -12.52 -12.37 8.25
C THR A 121 -12.38 -11.78 9.65
N ASP A 122 -11.24 -11.98 10.31
CA ASP A 122 -11.00 -11.42 11.65
C ASP A 122 -10.88 -9.89 11.60
N ILE A 123 -10.32 -9.35 10.52
CA ILE A 123 -10.23 -7.91 10.27
C ILE A 123 -11.62 -7.31 10.02
N GLU A 124 -12.46 -8.00 9.20
CA GLU A 124 -13.85 -7.59 9.00
C GLU A 124 -14.61 -7.59 10.34
N ALA A 125 -14.52 -8.67 11.13
CA ALA A 125 -15.18 -8.77 12.42
C ALA A 125 -14.76 -7.66 13.39
N LEU A 126 -13.49 -7.24 13.35
CA LEU A 126 -12.98 -6.15 14.17
C LEU A 126 -13.65 -4.82 13.82
N TYR A 127 -13.66 -4.45 12.54
CA TYR A 127 -14.12 -3.12 12.10
C TYR A 127 -15.61 -3.06 11.72
N SER A 128 -16.32 -4.19 11.62
CA SER A 128 -17.76 -4.22 11.41
C SER A 128 -18.59 -4.11 12.69
N SER A 129 -17.96 -4.25 13.87
CA SER A 129 -18.61 -4.13 15.16
C SER A 129 -18.15 -2.90 15.94
N GLU A 130 -19.10 -2.22 16.63
CA GLU A 130 -18.78 -1.03 17.44
C GLU A 130 -17.74 -1.35 18.52
N LYS A 131 -17.91 -2.49 19.21
CA LYS A 131 -16.97 -2.92 20.25
C LYS A 131 -15.58 -3.15 19.69
N GLY A 132 -15.47 -3.87 18.57
CA GLY A 132 -14.20 -4.17 17.93
C GLY A 132 -13.50 -2.90 17.49
N TYR A 133 -14.21 -2.01 16.76
CA TYR A 133 -13.61 -0.77 16.29
C TYR A 133 -13.12 0.12 17.44
N LYS A 134 -13.92 0.29 18.52
CA LYS A 134 -13.53 1.06 19.71
C LYS A 134 -12.34 0.47 20.46
N SER A 135 -12.19 -0.86 20.46
CA SER A 135 -11.11 -1.53 21.18
C SER A 135 -9.85 -1.72 20.33
N SER A 136 -9.92 -1.47 19.02
CA SER A 136 -8.79 -1.63 18.12
C SER A 136 -7.77 -0.51 18.25
N ASN A 137 -6.53 -0.80 17.87
CA ASN A 137 -5.47 0.22 17.72
C ASN A 137 -5.64 1.09 16.48
N GLN A 138 -6.58 0.73 15.60
CA GLN A 138 -6.91 1.45 14.35
C GLN A 138 -5.67 1.67 13.45
N LYS A 139 -4.62 0.89 13.65
CA LYS A 139 -3.36 1.03 12.95
C LYS A 139 -3.15 -0.08 11.93
N VAL A 140 -2.85 0.35 10.71
CA VAL A 140 -2.45 -0.49 9.58
C VAL A 140 -1.07 -0.05 9.13
N THR A 141 -0.18 -1.01 8.86
CA THR A 141 1.15 -0.74 8.32
C THR A 141 1.30 -1.43 6.98
N LEU A 142 1.71 -0.69 5.96
CA LEU A 142 2.07 -1.20 4.65
C LEU A 142 3.59 -1.13 4.51
N THR A 143 4.23 -2.29 4.34
CA THR A 143 5.69 -2.44 4.24
C THR A 143 6.06 -2.94 2.85
N ASP A 144 7.03 -2.30 2.19
CA ASP A 144 7.57 -2.77 0.91
C ASP A 144 8.58 -3.92 1.10
N ILE A 145 8.95 -4.57 0.00
CA ILE A 145 9.91 -5.69 0.04
C ILE A 145 11.32 -5.29 0.55
N TYR A 146 11.62 -4.01 0.66
CA TYR A 146 12.88 -3.49 1.20
C TYR A 146 12.79 -3.12 2.68
N GLY A 147 11.62 -3.35 3.32
CA GLY A 147 11.38 -3.07 4.73
C GLY A 147 11.01 -1.61 5.03
N LYS A 148 10.74 -0.78 4.00
CA LYS A 148 10.25 0.58 4.20
C LYS A 148 8.76 0.54 4.48
N SER A 149 8.33 1.14 5.59
CA SER A 149 6.95 1.11 6.05
C SER A 149 6.29 2.48 6.03
N LYS A 150 4.99 2.48 5.77
CA LYS A 150 4.07 3.60 5.96
C LYS A 150 2.97 3.19 6.91
N ASN A 151 2.60 4.09 7.82
CA ASN A 151 1.52 3.86 8.77
C ASN A 151 0.24 4.53 8.30
N TYR A 152 -0.87 3.86 8.54
CA TYR A 152 -2.20 4.32 8.19
C TYR A 152 -3.13 4.15 9.39
N GLN A 153 -4.03 5.12 9.61
CA GLN A 153 -5.06 5.05 10.62
C GLN A 153 -6.42 4.79 9.98
N VAL A 154 -7.17 3.82 10.51
CA VAL A 154 -8.52 3.51 10.03
C VAL A 154 -9.45 4.68 10.36
N VAL A 155 -10.17 5.17 9.36
CA VAL A 155 -11.08 6.33 9.47
C VAL A 155 -12.51 6.00 9.08
N ALA A 156 -12.75 4.99 8.24
CA ALA A 156 -14.08 4.54 7.87
C ALA A 156 -14.07 3.04 7.58
N ALA A 157 -15.23 2.38 7.79
CA ALA A 157 -15.47 1.01 7.39
C ALA A 157 -16.92 0.87 6.89
N TYR A 158 -17.12 0.25 5.73
CA TYR A 158 -18.45 0.14 5.11
C TYR A 158 -18.55 -1.05 4.18
N TYR A 159 -19.79 -1.39 3.82
CA TYR A 159 -20.10 -2.42 2.82
C TYR A 159 -20.50 -1.77 1.49
N THR A 160 -20.07 -2.37 0.38
CA THR A 160 -20.47 -2.00 -0.97
C THR A 160 -20.65 -3.25 -1.85
N ASN A 161 -21.42 -3.11 -2.95
CA ASN A 161 -21.62 -4.17 -3.92
C ASN A 161 -20.49 -4.23 -4.94
N LYS A 162 -20.26 -5.43 -5.51
CA LYS A 162 -19.37 -5.65 -6.68
C LYS A 162 -20.14 -5.66 -8.00
N ASN A 163 -21.44 -5.93 -7.94
CA ASN A 163 -22.29 -6.08 -9.12
C ASN A 163 -23.28 -4.91 -9.17
N ALA A 164 -23.30 -4.20 -10.27
CA ALA A 164 -24.18 -3.06 -10.49
C ALA A 164 -25.68 -3.41 -10.34
N ASN A 165 -26.08 -4.65 -10.67
CA ASN A 165 -27.46 -5.10 -10.49
C ASN A 165 -27.93 -5.12 -9.02
N ASP A 166 -27.00 -5.15 -8.08
CA ASP A 166 -27.29 -5.17 -6.65
C ASP A 166 -27.62 -3.77 -6.11
N ASP A 167 -27.40 -2.71 -6.90
CA ASP A 167 -27.71 -1.31 -6.54
C ASP A 167 -28.20 -0.47 -7.73
N ASN A 168 -29.26 -0.91 -8.39
CA ASN A 168 -29.95 -0.18 -9.47
C ASN A 168 -29.00 0.28 -10.60
N GLY A 169 -28.04 -0.54 -10.97
CA GLY A 169 -27.08 -0.26 -12.04
C GLY A 169 -25.82 0.47 -11.57
N TYR A 170 -25.61 0.64 -10.25
CA TYR A 170 -24.50 1.37 -9.68
C TYR A 170 -23.59 0.50 -8.81
N VAL A 171 -22.31 0.79 -8.86
CA VAL A 171 -21.30 0.33 -7.89
C VAL A 171 -20.61 1.56 -7.36
N PHE A 172 -20.65 1.78 -6.04
CA PHE A 172 -19.90 2.87 -5.43
C PHE A 172 -18.40 2.65 -5.66
N PRO A 173 -17.68 3.57 -6.32
CA PRO A 173 -16.25 3.44 -6.57
C PRO A 173 -15.46 3.48 -5.26
N TYR A 174 -15.07 2.31 -4.75
CA TYR A 174 -14.26 2.16 -3.55
C TYR A 174 -12.75 2.23 -3.84
N TYR A 175 -12.38 2.36 -5.11
CA TYR A 175 -11.02 2.69 -5.56
C TYR A 175 -11.06 3.57 -6.79
N THR A 176 -9.98 4.31 -7.06
CA THR A 176 -9.88 5.22 -8.20
C THR A 176 -8.64 4.90 -9.03
N HIS A 177 -8.71 5.19 -10.33
CA HIS A 177 -7.57 5.02 -11.25
C HIS A 177 -6.62 6.22 -11.29
N GLY A 178 -6.93 7.30 -10.58
CA GLY A 178 -6.16 8.52 -10.53
C GLY A 178 -6.48 9.34 -9.28
N ASP A 179 -5.84 10.51 -9.16
CA ASP A 179 -6.13 11.45 -8.10
C ASP A 179 -7.42 12.21 -8.41
N LEU A 180 -8.31 12.29 -7.44
CA LEU A 180 -9.56 13.03 -7.57
C LEU A 180 -9.28 14.54 -7.67
N THR A 181 -10.14 15.26 -8.39
CA THR A 181 -10.23 16.71 -8.23
C THR A 181 -10.75 17.06 -6.83
N GLU A 182 -10.51 18.27 -6.35
CA GLU A 182 -10.97 18.69 -5.01
C GLU A 182 -12.49 18.56 -4.86
N ASP A 183 -13.26 19.03 -5.84
CA ASP A 183 -14.73 18.90 -5.85
C ASP A 183 -15.16 17.43 -5.84
N SER A 184 -14.49 16.58 -6.60
CA SER A 184 -14.79 15.16 -6.64
C SER A 184 -14.41 14.46 -5.32
N PHE A 185 -13.33 14.89 -4.68
CA PHE A 185 -12.93 14.38 -3.37
C PHE A 185 -13.94 14.75 -2.28
N ASN A 186 -14.40 15.99 -2.23
CA ASN A 186 -15.43 16.42 -1.28
C ASN A 186 -16.73 15.61 -1.45
N ASN A 187 -17.11 15.34 -2.69
CA ASN A 187 -18.21 14.43 -2.99
C ASN A 187 -17.94 12.98 -2.55
N TYR A 188 -16.71 12.49 -2.69
CA TYR A 188 -16.30 11.17 -2.19
C TYR A 188 -16.40 11.07 -0.67
N GLU A 189 -15.93 12.08 0.04
CA GLU A 189 -15.99 12.17 1.50
C GLU A 189 -17.46 12.05 1.99
N ASP A 190 -18.38 12.83 1.46
CA ASP A 190 -19.81 12.76 1.80
C ASP A 190 -20.40 11.35 1.62
N ARG A 191 -19.98 10.66 0.56
CA ARG A 191 -20.47 9.32 0.25
C ARG A 191 -19.84 8.25 1.14
N VAL A 192 -18.55 8.39 1.49
CA VAL A 192 -17.89 7.56 2.49
C VAL A 192 -18.55 7.76 3.84
N TYR A 193 -18.77 9.01 4.25
CA TYR A 193 -19.43 9.34 5.51
C TYR A 193 -20.82 8.70 5.61
N SER A 194 -21.65 8.83 4.58
CA SER A 194 -23.00 8.23 4.58
C SER A 194 -22.99 6.70 4.63
N ARG A 195 -21.96 6.05 4.09
CA ARG A 195 -21.81 4.58 4.04
C ARG A 195 -21.10 4.01 5.27
N SER A 196 -20.25 4.78 5.92
CA SER A 196 -19.49 4.31 7.08
C SER A 196 -20.41 3.77 8.17
N LEU A 197 -20.05 2.59 8.72
CA LEU A 197 -20.80 1.96 9.82
C LEU A 197 -20.70 2.76 11.12
N TYR A 198 -19.61 3.50 11.26
CA TYR A 198 -19.29 4.30 12.44
C TYR A 198 -18.67 5.63 12.01
N HIS A 199 -18.83 6.65 12.83
CA HIS A 199 -18.20 7.95 12.68
C HIS A 199 -17.25 8.22 13.85
N SER A 200 -16.22 9.00 13.59
CA SER A 200 -15.28 9.56 14.57
C SER A 200 -15.18 11.07 14.34
N SER A 201 -14.34 11.75 15.12
CA SER A 201 -14.00 13.17 14.91
C SER A 201 -13.03 13.41 13.74
N PHE A 202 -12.69 12.40 12.96
CA PHE A 202 -11.81 12.57 11.81
C PHE A 202 -12.56 13.28 10.67
N ASP A 203 -11.98 14.37 10.20
CA ASP A 203 -12.39 15.06 8.98
C ASP A 203 -11.43 14.68 7.84
N MET A 204 -11.97 14.17 6.74
CA MET A 204 -11.19 13.84 5.56
C MET A 204 -10.66 15.12 4.89
N SER A 205 -9.44 15.06 4.35
CA SER A 205 -8.87 16.19 3.63
C SER A 205 -8.41 15.76 2.23
N TYR A 206 -8.72 16.57 1.24
CA TYR A 206 -8.26 16.41 -0.14
C TYR A 206 -6.73 16.28 -0.25
N THR A 207 -5.97 16.90 0.66
CA THR A 207 -4.51 16.91 0.63
C THR A 207 -3.89 15.66 1.25
N ASP A 208 -4.68 14.83 1.94
CA ASP A 208 -4.20 13.63 2.59
C ASP A 208 -4.05 12.47 1.60
N LYS A 209 -3.28 11.48 2.01
CA LYS A 209 -3.11 10.21 1.29
C LYS A 209 -3.91 9.12 1.99
N TYR A 210 -4.56 8.28 1.21
CA TYR A 210 -5.44 7.24 1.73
C TYR A 210 -5.03 5.86 1.23
N LEU A 211 -5.42 4.85 2.02
CA LEU A 211 -5.36 3.44 1.66
C LEU A 211 -6.77 2.85 1.79
N SER A 212 -7.33 2.40 0.68
CA SER A 212 -8.59 1.65 0.63
C SER A 212 -8.28 0.15 0.63
N ILE A 213 -8.75 -0.58 1.64
CA ILE A 213 -8.56 -2.02 1.79
C ILE A 213 -9.91 -2.70 1.55
N ASN A 214 -9.99 -3.53 0.51
CA ASN A 214 -11.22 -4.12 0.02
C ASN A 214 -11.22 -5.62 0.27
N ILE A 215 -12.05 -6.10 1.19
CA ILE A 215 -12.12 -7.49 1.63
C ILE A 215 -13.34 -8.17 1.01
N ASP A 216 -13.18 -9.37 0.44
CA ASP A 216 -14.31 -10.21 0.06
C ASP A 216 -15.05 -10.68 1.32
N THR A 217 -16.36 -10.47 1.36
CA THR A 217 -17.18 -10.71 2.56
C THR A 217 -18.32 -11.70 2.33
N ASP A 218 -18.73 -12.41 3.40
CA ASP A 218 -19.95 -13.20 3.45
C ASP A 218 -21.17 -12.43 3.99
N PHE A 219 -21.02 -11.14 4.34
CA PHE A 219 -22.14 -10.31 4.79
C PHE A 219 -23.32 -10.37 3.83
N MET A 220 -23.04 -10.22 2.55
CA MET A 220 -23.98 -10.48 1.45
C MET A 220 -23.24 -10.97 0.21
N LYS A 221 -23.92 -11.77 -0.63
CA LYS A 221 -23.37 -12.21 -1.92
C LYS A 221 -22.98 -11.00 -2.78
N ASN A 222 -21.82 -11.04 -3.41
CA ASN A 222 -21.27 -9.98 -4.26
C ASN A 222 -20.97 -8.67 -3.51
N PHE A 223 -20.71 -8.72 -2.20
CA PHE A 223 -20.29 -7.54 -1.46
C PHE A 223 -18.79 -7.54 -1.19
N LYS A 224 -18.27 -6.35 -0.97
CA LYS A 224 -16.98 -6.05 -0.38
C LYS A 224 -17.19 -5.36 0.96
N PHE A 225 -16.34 -5.69 1.92
CA PHE A 225 -16.13 -4.86 3.09
C PHE A 225 -14.93 -3.95 2.84
N VAL A 226 -15.10 -2.66 2.98
CA VAL A 226 -14.08 -1.66 2.68
C VAL A 226 -13.65 -0.99 3.97
N ILE A 227 -12.34 -0.94 4.19
CA ILE A 227 -11.71 -0.18 5.28
C ILE A 227 -10.92 0.96 4.61
N LEU A 228 -11.28 2.20 4.91
CA LEU A 228 -10.55 3.38 4.46
C LEU A 228 -9.63 3.85 5.58
N CYS A 229 -8.36 4.07 5.23
CA CYS A 229 -7.33 4.52 6.14
C CYS A 229 -6.66 5.78 5.62
N VAL A 230 -6.24 6.69 6.50
CA VAL A 230 -5.43 7.87 6.18
C VAL A 230 -3.96 7.61 6.51
N GLU A 231 -3.04 8.02 5.65
CA GLU A 231 -1.58 7.97 5.91
C GLU A 231 -1.22 8.92 7.04
N VAL A 232 -0.45 8.45 8.02
CA VAL A 232 -0.05 9.21 9.21
C VAL A 232 1.45 9.17 9.38
N ASP A 233 2.05 10.34 9.51
CA ASP A 233 3.44 10.48 9.90
C ASP A 233 3.57 10.43 11.43
N GLY A 234 4.23 9.37 11.95
CA GLY A 234 4.47 9.20 13.38
C GLY A 234 3.52 8.24 14.09
N ASP A 235 3.29 8.50 15.39
CA ASP A 235 2.49 7.61 16.24
C ASP A 235 0.99 7.81 16.05
N ILE A 236 0.27 6.71 15.86
CA ILE A 236 -1.18 6.70 15.73
C ILE A 236 -1.83 6.69 17.11
N LYS A 237 -2.77 7.60 17.32
CA LYS A 237 -3.65 7.62 18.49
C LYS A 237 -5.06 7.21 18.06
N PRO A 238 -5.57 6.07 18.53
CA PRO A 238 -6.91 5.62 18.17
C PRO A 238 -8.00 6.65 18.53
N TYR A 239 -8.98 6.83 17.66
CA TYR A 239 -10.18 7.61 17.96
C TYR A 239 -10.99 6.91 19.03
N THR A 240 -11.39 7.64 20.06
CA THR A 240 -12.18 7.13 21.20
C THR A 240 -13.65 7.53 21.11
N ASP A 241 -13.97 8.51 20.29
CA ASP A 241 -15.31 9.09 20.07
C ASP A 241 -16.15 8.39 19.01
N ILE A 242 -15.84 7.11 18.74
CA ILE A 242 -16.53 6.29 17.75
C ILE A 242 -18.04 6.19 18.09
N THR A 243 -18.88 6.59 17.15
CA THR A 243 -20.33 6.52 17.25
C THR A 243 -20.93 5.73 16.08
N LYS A 244 -21.96 4.94 16.38
CA LYS A 244 -22.63 4.13 15.34
C LYS A 244 -23.44 5.02 14.40
N ASN A 245 -23.24 4.83 13.09
CA ASN A 245 -24.12 5.44 12.09
C ASN A 245 -25.48 4.74 12.09
N LYS A 246 -26.55 5.51 12.41
CA LYS A 246 -27.93 4.99 12.45
C LYS A 246 -28.60 4.98 11.09
N LYS A 247 -27.98 5.59 10.08
CA LYS A 247 -28.53 5.77 8.72
C LYS A 247 -27.49 5.38 7.66
N VAL A 248 -26.96 4.14 7.78
CA VAL A 248 -25.97 3.64 6.82
C VAL A 248 -26.57 3.54 5.42
N HIS A 249 -25.89 4.10 4.43
CA HIS A 249 -26.26 3.97 3.02
C HIS A 249 -25.72 2.62 2.48
N TYR A 250 -26.57 1.61 2.48
CA TYR A 250 -26.29 0.30 1.86
C TYR A 250 -26.71 0.28 0.39
N PRO A 251 -26.18 -0.64 -0.43
CA PRO A 251 -26.72 -0.96 -1.75
C PRO A 251 -28.19 -1.42 -1.69
N GLN A 252 -28.97 -1.19 -2.75
CA GLN A 252 -30.41 -1.46 -2.81
C GLN A 252 -30.77 -2.88 -2.36
N VAL A 253 -30.05 -3.89 -2.81
CA VAL A 253 -30.31 -5.30 -2.49
C VAL A 253 -30.30 -5.59 -0.99
N TRP A 254 -29.59 -4.79 -0.18
CA TRP A 254 -29.63 -4.93 1.27
C TRP A 254 -31.01 -4.53 1.83
N TYR A 255 -31.60 -3.44 1.33
CA TYR A 255 -32.93 -3.00 1.75
C TYR A 255 -33.99 -3.99 1.33
N ASP A 256 -33.92 -4.51 0.10
CA ASP A 256 -34.84 -5.51 -0.43
C ASP A 256 -34.84 -6.79 0.42
N LYS A 257 -33.66 -7.27 0.78
CA LYS A 257 -33.52 -8.49 1.61
C LYS A 257 -33.96 -8.32 3.08
N ASN A 258 -33.95 -7.11 3.58
CA ASN A 258 -34.35 -6.79 4.95
C ASN A 258 -35.77 -6.23 5.04
N ASP A 259 -36.52 -6.22 3.94
CA ASP A 259 -37.87 -5.66 3.83
C ASP A 259 -37.93 -4.20 4.35
N LYS A 260 -36.96 -3.38 3.94
CA LYS A 260 -36.81 -1.99 4.34
C LYS A 260 -36.88 -1.05 3.15
N HIS A 261 -37.45 0.13 3.39
CA HIS A 261 -37.40 1.22 2.42
C HIS A 261 -35.97 1.77 2.36
N ASN A 262 -35.42 1.95 1.15
CA ASN A 262 -34.14 2.61 0.93
C ASN A 262 -34.34 4.15 0.99
N PRO A 263 -33.84 4.83 2.02
CA PRO A 263 -33.96 6.30 2.09
C PRO A 263 -33.07 7.03 1.08
N TYR A 264 -32.17 6.30 0.42
CA TYR A 264 -31.19 6.84 -0.54
C TYR A 264 -31.52 6.48 -2.00
N TRP A 265 -32.71 5.95 -2.28
CA TRP A 265 -33.09 5.48 -3.63
C TRP A 265 -33.00 6.57 -4.71
N LEU A 266 -33.07 7.86 -4.34
CA LEU A 266 -32.89 9.02 -5.21
C LEU A 266 -31.52 9.67 -5.08
N ALA A 267 -30.59 9.07 -4.29
CA ALA A 267 -29.28 9.65 -4.15
C ALA A 267 -28.53 9.62 -5.48
N GLU A 268 -27.86 10.71 -5.79
CA GLU A 268 -27.06 10.84 -7.00
C GLU A 268 -25.93 9.79 -7.03
N GLN A 269 -25.79 9.11 -8.16
CA GLN A 269 -24.70 8.17 -8.41
C GLN A 269 -23.43 8.95 -8.73
N TRP A 270 -22.55 9.05 -7.76
CA TRP A 270 -21.26 9.72 -7.94
C TRP A 270 -20.31 8.91 -8.82
N GLN A 271 -19.64 9.59 -9.73
CA GLN A 271 -18.53 9.03 -10.52
C GLN A 271 -17.26 9.84 -10.24
N PRO A 272 -16.10 9.17 -10.10
CA PRO A 272 -14.85 9.86 -9.87
C PRO A 272 -14.50 10.79 -11.03
N ASP A 273 -14.22 12.06 -10.73
CA ASP A 273 -13.54 12.97 -11.63
C ASP A 273 -12.08 13.05 -11.20
N VAL A 274 -11.18 12.64 -12.09
CA VAL A 274 -9.76 12.47 -11.81
C VAL A 274 -8.91 13.37 -12.70
N TYR A 275 -7.78 13.83 -12.16
CA TYR A 275 -6.81 14.54 -12.97
C TYR A 275 -6.24 13.64 -14.08
N THR A 276 -6.36 14.09 -15.31
CA THR A 276 -5.80 13.40 -16.48
C THR A 276 -4.33 13.75 -16.71
N ASP A 277 -3.82 14.82 -16.05
CA ASP A 277 -2.45 15.29 -16.22
C ASP A 277 -1.83 15.73 -14.88
N LYS A 278 -0.66 15.18 -14.53
CA LYS A 278 0.06 15.49 -13.27
C LYS A 278 0.43 16.97 -13.12
N LYS A 279 0.40 17.76 -14.23
CA LYS A 279 0.72 19.19 -14.23
C LYS A 279 -0.33 20.07 -13.52
N HIS A 280 -1.57 19.66 -13.44
CA HIS A 280 -2.63 20.45 -12.80
C HIS A 280 -2.51 20.54 -11.29
N LYS A 281 -1.97 19.51 -10.63
CA LYS A 281 -1.79 19.48 -9.15
C LYS A 281 -0.90 20.60 -8.59
N THR A 282 -0.02 21.16 -9.41
CA THR A 282 0.97 22.18 -8.97
C THR A 282 0.41 23.60 -9.04
N THR A 283 -0.66 23.83 -9.77
CA THR A 283 -1.23 25.17 -10.01
C THR A 283 -2.24 25.60 -8.94
N GLU A 284 -2.87 24.64 -8.25
CA GLU A 284 -3.85 24.93 -7.18
C GLU A 284 -3.21 25.18 -5.81
N LYS A 285 -1.90 24.98 -5.66
CA LYS A 285 -1.16 25.25 -4.41
C LYS A 285 -0.55 26.67 -4.34
N MET A 286 -0.86 27.57 -5.28
CA MET A 286 -0.49 28.99 -5.25
C MET A 286 -1.71 29.86 -4.98
#